data_292be1ad947e5377b6f7463b5c010728
#
_entry.id   292be1ad947e5377b6f7463b5c010728
#
_cell.length_a   1.000
_cell.length_b   1.000
_cell.length_c   1.000
_cell.angle_alpha   90.00
_cell.angle_beta   90.00
_cell.angle_gamma   90.00
#
_symmetry.space_group_name_H-M   'P 1'
#
loop_
_entity.id
_entity.type
_entity.pdbx_description
1 polymer ?
#
loop_
_entity_poly.entity_id
_entity_poly.type
_entity_poly.pdbx_seq_one_letter_code
_entity_poly.pdbx_strand_id
1 'polypeptide(L)'
;MERITYCVYGACLLAACAARWLTLPVRRRLAVLDRGRDGARRTGARLRAGLKDLREQLQKERKDREIYEAISFLRNVTAVGMSGSMSADLALQRLAENRGVLQPAYAKTLGLLRLNKREEAAKKFGEAVGDGLGLDFIRVVLQWDDIDPRELTASLISYQKSLKEMRVTARKKRDELLSDLIYIPVIVNILLIFVNFIFIAYFVEQRDMLRDLFF
;
A
#
# COMPACT_ATOMS: atom_id res chain seq x y z
N MET A 1 -0.36 43.59 26.27
CA MET A 1 -1.81 43.54 26.65
C MET A 1 -2.63 42.67 25.66
N GLU A 2 -2.31 42.61 24.39
CA GLU A 2 -3.11 41.84 23.41
C GLU A 2 -3.18 40.32 23.66
N ARG A 3 -2.10 39.69 24.11
CA ARG A 3 -2.10 38.23 24.36
C ARG A 3 -3.07 37.79 25.47
N ILE A 4 -3.30 38.63 26.46
CA ILE A 4 -4.21 38.36 27.59
C ILE A 4 -5.67 38.44 27.11
N THR A 5 -5.99 39.36 26.22
CA THR A 5 -7.30 39.51 25.62
C THR A 5 -7.71 38.28 24.79
N TYR A 6 -6.80 37.73 23.98
CA TYR A 6 -7.09 36.50 23.23
C TYR A 6 -7.27 35.28 24.10
N CYS A 7 -6.52 35.15 25.22
CA CYS A 7 -6.73 34.07 26.19
C CYS A 7 -8.11 34.20 26.90
N VAL A 8 -8.51 35.40 27.22
CA VAL A 8 -9.83 35.65 27.87
C VAL A 8 -10.98 35.36 26.89
N TYR A 9 -10.87 35.77 25.62
CA TYR A 9 -11.86 35.44 24.59
C TYR A 9 -11.93 33.94 24.31
N GLY A 10 -10.81 33.24 24.24
CA GLY A 10 -10.74 31.80 24.09
C GLY A 10 -11.40 31.06 25.28
N ALA A 11 -11.11 31.51 26.49
CA ALA A 11 -11.72 30.96 27.70
C ALA A 11 -13.21 31.19 27.75
N CYS A 12 -13.70 32.40 27.38
CA CYS A 12 -15.13 32.72 27.32
C CYS A 12 -15.85 31.88 26.24
N LEU A 13 -15.26 31.65 25.06
CA LEU A 13 -15.86 30.79 24.04
C LEU A 13 -15.94 29.33 24.49
N LEU A 14 -14.91 28.81 25.13
CA LEU A 14 -14.94 27.47 25.72
C LEU A 14 -15.97 27.34 26.84
N ALA A 15 -16.09 28.33 27.70
CA ALA A 15 -17.10 28.35 28.74
C ALA A 15 -18.53 28.45 28.18
N ALA A 16 -18.77 29.26 27.15
CA ALA A 16 -20.06 29.34 26.46
C ALA A 16 -20.42 28.04 25.74
N CYS A 17 -19.47 27.37 25.10
CA CYS A 17 -19.68 26.04 24.51
C CYS A 17 -19.99 24.98 25.57
N ALA A 18 -19.29 25.00 26.70
CA ALA A 18 -19.51 24.09 27.81
C ALA A 18 -20.88 24.33 28.47
N ALA A 19 -21.29 25.61 28.69
CA ALA A 19 -22.59 25.96 29.23
C ALA A 19 -23.74 25.54 28.31
N ARG A 20 -23.56 25.72 26.99
CA ARG A 20 -24.53 25.27 25.98
C ARG A 20 -24.65 23.76 25.92
N TRP A 21 -23.52 23.05 26.17
CA TRP A 21 -23.52 21.60 26.28
C TRP A 21 -24.24 21.08 27.53
N LEU A 22 -24.15 21.82 28.64
CA LEU A 22 -24.86 21.53 29.91
C LEU A 22 -26.34 21.73 29.80
N THR A 23 -26.82 22.64 28.96
CA THR A 23 -28.27 22.93 28.80
C THR A 23 -28.97 21.99 27.80
N LEU A 24 -28.24 21.15 27.07
CA LEU A 24 -28.86 20.17 26.17
C LEU A 24 -29.52 19.02 26.95
N PRO A 25 -30.76 18.61 26.60
CA PRO A 25 -31.41 17.49 27.24
C PRO A 25 -30.58 16.20 27.13
N VAL A 26 -30.56 15.43 28.19
CA VAL A 26 -29.70 14.21 28.33
C VAL A 26 -29.79 13.27 27.11
N ARG A 27 -30.98 13.15 26.51
CA ARG A 27 -31.19 12.37 25.28
C ARG A 27 -30.36 12.87 24.08
N ARG A 28 -30.18 14.20 23.94
CA ARG A 28 -29.35 14.76 22.86
C ARG A 28 -27.85 14.58 23.11
N ARG A 29 -27.42 14.62 24.37
CA ARG A 29 -26.04 14.35 24.77
C ARG A 29 -25.63 12.91 24.44
N LEU A 30 -26.51 11.95 24.77
CA LEU A 30 -26.28 10.53 24.43
C LEU A 30 -26.25 10.28 22.93
N ALA A 31 -27.12 10.93 22.16
CA ALA A 31 -27.13 10.81 20.70
C ALA A 31 -25.86 11.41 20.03
N VAL A 32 -25.27 12.46 20.59
CA VAL A 32 -23.99 13.04 20.09
C VAL A 32 -22.83 12.15 20.45
N LEU A 33 -22.80 11.54 21.63
CA LEU A 33 -21.78 10.57 22.05
C LEU A 33 -21.86 9.28 21.25
N ASP A 34 -23.06 8.80 20.91
CA ASP A 34 -23.25 7.62 20.06
C ASP A 34 -22.78 7.88 18.61
N ARG A 35 -23.11 9.05 18.04
CA ARG A 35 -22.56 9.46 16.73
C ARG A 35 -21.04 9.56 16.72
N GLY A 36 -20.44 10.04 17.81
CA GLY A 36 -18.98 10.07 17.97
C GLY A 36 -18.37 8.66 18.02
N ARG A 37 -19.02 7.72 18.71
CA ARG A 37 -18.62 6.31 18.79
C ARG A 37 -18.71 5.60 17.43
N ASP A 38 -19.78 5.84 16.68
CA ASP A 38 -19.96 5.27 15.35
C ASP A 38 -18.97 5.87 14.34
N GLY A 39 -18.67 7.15 14.43
CA GLY A 39 -17.61 7.81 13.68
C GLY A 39 -16.22 7.22 13.99
N ALA A 40 -15.89 7.04 15.26
CA ALA A 40 -14.62 6.43 15.69
C ALA A 40 -14.50 4.96 15.27
N ARG A 41 -15.61 4.20 15.30
CA ARG A 41 -15.63 2.81 14.80
C ARG A 41 -15.42 2.75 13.28
N ARG A 42 -16.03 3.65 12.51
CA ARG A 42 -15.88 3.72 11.05
C ARG A 42 -14.47 4.16 10.66
N THR A 43 -13.87 5.13 11.35
CA THR A 43 -12.48 5.53 11.13
C THR A 43 -11.50 4.42 11.54
N GLY A 44 -11.73 3.73 12.65
CA GLY A 44 -10.94 2.57 13.06
C GLY A 44 -11.04 1.40 12.08
N ALA A 45 -12.21 1.14 11.49
CA ALA A 45 -12.38 0.12 10.45
C ALA A 45 -11.64 0.51 9.15
N ARG A 46 -11.70 1.77 8.73
CA ARG A 46 -10.95 2.27 7.55
C ARG A 46 -9.44 2.20 7.75
N LEU A 47 -8.95 2.55 8.94
CA LEU A 47 -7.53 2.42 9.28
C LEU A 47 -7.07 0.95 9.28
N ARG A 48 -7.87 0.04 9.81
CA ARG A 48 -7.55 -1.41 9.78
C ARG A 48 -7.57 -1.96 8.35
N ALA A 49 -8.52 -1.55 7.52
CA ALA A 49 -8.56 -1.92 6.11
C ALA A 49 -7.31 -1.39 5.38
N GLY A 50 -6.94 -0.12 5.55
CA GLY A 50 -5.73 0.45 4.95
C GLY A 50 -4.44 -0.23 5.42
N LEU A 51 -4.35 -0.62 6.70
CA LEU A 51 -3.21 -1.39 7.21
C LEU A 51 -3.15 -2.81 6.65
N LYS A 52 -4.30 -3.43 6.40
CA LYS A 52 -4.37 -4.75 5.76
C LYS A 52 -3.90 -4.66 4.31
N ASP A 53 -4.42 -3.70 3.56
CA ASP A 53 -4.03 -3.46 2.16
C ASP A 53 -2.53 -3.17 2.05
N LEU A 54 -1.98 -2.36 2.97
CA LEU A 54 -0.54 -2.08 3.01
C LEU A 54 0.30 -3.34 3.29
N ARG A 55 -0.16 -4.21 4.20
CA ARG A 55 0.50 -5.50 4.48
C ARG A 55 0.48 -6.42 3.27
N GLU A 56 -0.65 -6.50 2.59
CA GLU A 56 -0.79 -7.31 1.37
C GLU A 56 0.13 -6.81 0.25
N GLN A 57 0.21 -5.49 0.07
CA GLN A 57 1.15 -4.88 -0.88
C GLN A 57 2.62 -5.16 -0.53
N LEU A 58 3.01 -5.02 0.74
CA LEU A 58 4.38 -5.32 1.17
C LEU A 58 4.72 -6.82 1.02
N GLN A 59 3.76 -7.70 1.25
CA GLN A 59 3.96 -9.13 1.01
C GLN A 59 4.09 -9.44 -0.48
N LYS A 60 3.30 -8.78 -1.33
CA LYS A 60 3.42 -8.92 -2.78
C LYS A 60 4.79 -8.44 -3.28
N GLU A 61 5.24 -7.27 -2.86
CA GLU A 61 6.58 -6.75 -3.20
C GLU A 61 7.72 -7.71 -2.79
N ARG A 62 7.60 -8.37 -1.62
CA ARG A 62 8.57 -9.38 -1.17
C ARG A 62 8.55 -10.61 -2.05
N LYS A 63 7.38 -11.15 -2.38
CA LYS A 63 7.22 -12.30 -3.27
C LYS A 63 7.81 -12.01 -4.67
N ASP A 64 7.50 -10.86 -5.25
CA ASP A 64 8.03 -10.44 -6.54
C ASP A 64 9.56 -10.32 -6.53
N ARG A 65 10.12 -9.84 -5.42
CA ARG A 65 11.57 -9.78 -5.24
C ARG A 65 12.20 -11.16 -5.19
N GLU A 66 11.60 -12.10 -4.46
CA GLU A 66 12.09 -13.49 -4.37
C GLU A 66 12.01 -14.19 -5.72
N ILE A 67 10.93 -14.00 -6.50
CA ILE A 67 10.84 -14.54 -7.86
C ILE A 67 11.94 -13.96 -8.75
N TYR A 68 12.21 -12.65 -8.67
CA TYR A 68 13.28 -12.04 -9.43
C TYR A 68 14.67 -12.62 -9.06
N GLU A 69 14.92 -12.83 -7.78
CA GLU A 69 16.15 -13.45 -7.28
C GLU A 69 16.26 -14.91 -7.76
N ALA A 70 15.14 -15.66 -7.74
CA ALA A 70 15.07 -17.01 -8.26
C ALA A 70 15.38 -17.07 -9.77
N ILE A 71 14.76 -16.19 -10.57
CA ILE A 71 15.06 -16.10 -12.03
C ILE A 71 16.52 -15.75 -12.26
N SER A 72 17.08 -14.81 -11.50
CA SER A 72 18.48 -14.41 -11.63
C SER A 72 19.43 -15.57 -11.30
N PHE A 73 19.11 -16.35 -10.26
CA PHE A 73 19.85 -17.55 -9.89
C PHE A 73 19.80 -18.58 -11.02
N LEU A 74 18.59 -18.93 -11.49
CA LEU A 74 18.41 -19.93 -12.55
C LEU A 74 19.09 -19.50 -13.85
N ARG A 75 19.01 -18.23 -14.23
CA ARG A 75 19.72 -17.70 -15.40
C ARG A 75 21.23 -17.83 -15.26
N ASN A 76 21.80 -17.58 -14.09
CA ASN A 76 23.22 -17.73 -13.86
C ASN A 76 23.65 -19.19 -13.98
N VAL A 77 22.84 -20.12 -13.50
CA VAL A 77 23.07 -21.56 -13.64
C VAL A 77 23.06 -21.97 -15.12
N THR A 78 22.10 -21.47 -15.90
CA THR A 78 22.07 -21.74 -17.36
C THR A 78 23.27 -21.12 -18.10
N ALA A 79 23.67 -19.90 -17.72
CA ALA A 79 24.79 -19.19 -18.36
C ALA A 79 26.15 -19.86 -18.11
N VAL A 80 26.34 -20.52 -16.96
CA VAL A 80 27.56 -21.26 -16.64
C VAL A 80 27.60 -22.63 -17.33
N GLY A 81 26.61 -23.00 -18.12
CA GLY A 81 26.53 -24.29 -18.80
C GLY A 81 26.14 -25.48 -17.90
N MET A 82 25.75 -25.20 -16.64
CA MET A 82 25.30 -26.22 -15.71
C MET A 82 23.85 -26.69 -15.96
N SER A 83 23.19 -26.15 -16.98
CA SER A 83 21.80 -26.51 -17.33
C SER A 83 21.63 -27.98 -17.67
N GLY A 84 22.62 -28.60 -18.28
CA GLY A 84 22.60 -30.03 -18.60
C GLY A 84 22.76 -30.97 -17.40
N SER A 85 23.23 -30.45 -16.25
CA SER A 85 23.36 -31.21 -14.99
C SER A 85 22.30 -30.87 -13.97
N MET A 86 21.44 -29.88 -14.24
CA MET A 86 20.40 -29.40 -13.32
C MET A 86 19.02 -29.84 -13.83
N SER A 87 18.32 -30.62 -13.03
CA SER A 87 16.93 -31.01 -13.29
C SER A 87 15.96 -30.04 -12.65
N ALA A 88 14.68 -30.09 -13.08
CA ALA A 88 13.59 -29.33 -12.45
C ALA A 88 13.49 -29.61 -10.93
N ASP A 89 13.69 -30.87 -10.52
CA ASP A 89 13.69 -31.26 -9.09
C ASP A 89 14.81 -30.58 -8.32
N LEU A 90 16.05 -30.58 -8.85
CA LEU A 90 17.19 -29.94 -8.21
C LEU A 90 17.03 -28.42 -8.17
N ALA A 91 16.52 -27.81 -9.25
CA ALA A 91 16.25 -26.38 -9.32
C ALA A 91 15.25 -25.96 -8.21
N LEU A 92 14.13 -26.66 -8.10
CA LEU A 92 13.13 -26.41 -7.08
C LEU A 92 13.66 -26.69 -5.65
N GLN A 93 14.47 -27.72 -5.49
CA GLN A 93 15.09 -28.02 -4.19
C GLN A 93 16.00 -26.85 -3.75
N ARG A 94 16.84 -26.34 -4.64
CA ARG A 94 17.69 -25.17 -4.34
C ARG A 94 16.90 -23.91 -4.02
N LEU A 95 15.79 -23.69 -4.72
CA LEU A 95 14.89 -22.57 -4.43
C LEU A 95 14.17 -22.75 -3.09
N ALA A 96 13.81 -24.01 -2.71
CA ALA A 96 13.18 -24.31 -1.43
C ALA A 96 14.15 -24.23 -0.24
N GLU A 97 15.46 -24.39 -0.47
CA GLU A 97 16.49 -24.21 0.57
C GLU A 97 16.69 -22.73 0.93
N ASN A 98 16.36 -21.81 0.03
CA ASN A 98 16.46 -20.39 0.29
C ASN A 98 15.37 -19.92 1.26
N ARG A 99 15.79 -19.26 2.35
CA ARG A 99 14.86 -18.75 3.36
C ARG A 99 14.13 -17.51 2.83
N GLY A 100 12.84 -17.67 2.54
CA GLY A 100 12.01 -16.60 2.02
C GLY A 100 10.52 -16.82 2.25
N VAL A 101 9.70 -15.88 1.81
CA VAL A 101 8.24 -15.94 1.90
C VAL A 101 7.69 -17.05 1.00
N LEU A 102 8.35 -17.32 -0.14
CA LEU A 102 7.96 -18.35 -1.10
C LEU A 102 8.56 -19.74 -0.82
N GLN A 103 9.45 -19.87 0.18
CA GLN A 103 10.00 -21.16 0.57
C GLN A 103 8.96 -22.27 0.71
N PRO A 104 7.84 -22.10 1.46
CA PRO A 104 6.83 -23.14 1.60
C PRO A 104 6.10 -23.45 0.28
N ALA A 105 5.99 -22.45 -0.62
CA ALA A 105 5.42 -22.67 -1.94
C ALA A 105 6.35 -23.53 -2.81
N TYR A 106 7.65 -23.25 -2.84
CA TYR A 106 8.63 -24.07 -3.55
C TYR A 106 8.68 -25.51 -3.02
N ALA A 107 8.71 -25.70 -1.69
CA ALA A 107 8.71 -27.02 -1.08
C ALA A 107 7.45 -27.83 -1.45
N LYS A 108 6.29 -27.19 -1.47
CA LYS A 108 5.03 -27.81 -1.87
C LYS A 108 5.01 -28.19 -3.34
N THR A 109 5.52 -27.31 -4.19
CA THR A 109 5.65 -27.54 -5.63
C THR A 109 6.61 -28.70 -5.92
N LEU A 110 7.73 -28.78 -5.22
CA LEU A 110 8.68 -29.88 -5.29
C LEU A 110 8.02 -31.21 -4.91
N GLY A 111 7.25 -31.24 -3.82
CA GLY A 111 6.51 -32.43 -3.43
C GLY A 111 5.51 -32.91 -4.49
N LEU A 112 4.81 -31.99 -5.14
CA LEU A 112 3.85 -32.30 -6.21
C LEU A 112 4.55 -32.73 -7.50
N LEU A 113 5.72 -32.14 -7.84
CA LEU A 113 6.54 -32.57 -8.96
C LEU A 113 6.97 -34.02 -8.82
N ARG A 114 7.45 -34.41 -7.63
CA ARG A 114 7.84 -35.80 -7.30
C ARG A 114 6.68 -36.79 -7.36
N LEU A 115 5.45 -36.31 -7.19
CA LEU A 115 4.22 -37.10 -7.42
C LEU A 115 3.76 -37.08 -8.89
N ASN A 116 4.54 -36.49 -9.79
CA ASN A 116 4.24 -36.31 -11.23
C ASN A 116 2.96 -35.50 -11.50
N LYS A 117 2.60 -34.57 -10.57
CA LYS A 117 1.43 -33.69 -10.67
C LYS A 117 1.83 -32.29 -11.08
N ARG A 118 2.44 -32.14 -12.26
CA ARG A 118 3.02 -30.87 -12.74
C ARG A 118 2.00 -29.72 -12.80
N GLU A 119 0.80 -29.96 -13.36
CA GLU A 119 -0.23 -28.92 -13.49
C GLU A 119 -0.80 -28.50 -12.13
N GLU A 120 -0.99 -29.43 -11.21
CA GLU A 120 -1.43 -29.09 -9.85
C GLU A 120 -0.35 -28.29 -9.10
N ALA A 121 0.92 -28.64 -9.31
CA ALA A 121 2.06 -27.92 -8.76
C ALA A 121 2.11 -26.46 -9.26
N ALA A 122 1.95 -26.27 -10.57
CA ALA A 122 1.92 -24.94 -11.17
C ALA A 122 0.78 -24.08 -10.64
N LYS A 123 -0.42 -24.66 -10.58
CA LYS A 123 -1.61 -23.95 -10.08
C LYS A 123 -1.46 -23.53 -8.62
N LYS A 124 -1.02 -24.43 -7.73
CA LYS A 124 -0.82 -24.13 -6.31
C LYS A 124 0.27 -23.11 -6.06
N PHE A 125 1.32 -23.10 -6.87
CA PHE A 125 2.34 -22.06 -6.79
C PHE A 125 1.79 -20.71 -7.24
N GLY A 126 1.07 -20.66 -8.37
CA GLY A 126 0.42 -19.43 -8.85
C GLY A 126 -0.56 -18.84 -7.82
N GLU A 127 -1.34 -19.67 -7.15
CA GLU A 127 -2.23 -19.26 -6.05
C GLU A 127 -1.45 -18.70 -4.85
N ALA A 128 -0.30 -19.27 -4.51
CA ALA A 128 0.55 -18.81 -3.41
C ALA A 128 1.21 -17.46 -3.72
N VAL A 129 1.60 -17.24 -4.97
CA VAL A 129 2.16 -15.96 -5.43
C VAL A 129 1.06 -14.91 -5.56
N GLY A 130 -0.10 -15.31 -6.11
CA GLY A 130 -1.24 -14.43 -6.36
C GLY A 130 -1.10 -13.59 -7.64
N ASP A 131 -0.23 -13.99 -8.56
CA ASP A 131 0.05 -13.29 -9.82
C ASP A 131 0.21 -14.28 -10.99
N GLY A 132 -0.24 -13.89 -12.18
CA GLY A 132 -0.08 -14.67 -13.41
C GLY A 132 1.39 -14.94 -13.75
N LEU A 133 2.28 -13.99 -13.47
CA LEU A 133 3.72 -14.17 -13.71
C LEU A 133 4.35 -15.27 -12.86
N GLY A 134 3.89 -15.44 -11.61
CA GLY A 134 4.35 -16.55 -10.78
C GLY A 134 3.95 -17.90 -11.35
N LEU A 135 2.76 -17.99 -11.96
CA LEU A 135 2.29 -19.21 -12.64
C LEU A 135 3.16 -19.52 -13.87
N ASP A 136 3.41 -18.51 -14.70
CA ASP A 136 4.21 -18.69 -15.90
C ASP A 136 5.67 -19.04 -15.57
N PHE A 137 6.25 -18.35 -14.59
CA PHE A 137 7.60 -18.67 -14.09
C PHE A 137 7.73 -20.12 -13.66
N ILE A 138 6.80 -20.59 -12.81
CA ILE A 138 6.89 -21.96 -12.30
C ILE A 138 6.68 -23.00 -13.40
N ARG A 139 5.85 -22.72 -14.42
CA ARG A 139 5.69 -23.59 -15.58
C ARG A 139 7.00 -23.81 -16.31
N VAL A 140 7.75 -22.73 -16.54
CA VAL A 140 9.08 -22.82 -17.17
C VAL A 140 10.03 -23.67 -16.31
N VAL A 141 10.01 -23.51 -14.99
CA VAL A 141 10.85 -24.32 -14.08
C VAL A 141 10.44 -25.79 -14.11
N LEU A 142 9.12 -26.07 -14.14
CA LEU A 142 8.61 -27.47 -14.19
C LEU A 142 8.89 -28.17 -15.52
N GLN A 143 9.11 -27.40 -16.60
CA GLN A 143 9.46 -27.89 -17.93
C GLN A 143 10.97 -27.85 -18.19
N TRP A 144 11.77 -27.59 -17.16
CA TRP A 144 13.23 -27.47 -17.28
C TRP A 144 13.91 -28.61 -18.03
N ASP A 145 13.47 -29.82 -17.76
CA ASP A 145 14.05 -31.04 -18.34
C ASP A 145 13.62 -31.27 -19.82
N ASP A 146 12.53 -30.61 -20.23
CA ASP A 146 11.91 -30.81 -21.55
C ASP A 146 12.29 -29.70 -22.56
N ILE A 147 12.90 -28.59 -22.10
CA ILE A 147 13.21 -27.39 -22.90
C ILE A 147 14.72 -27.34 -23.22
N ASP A 148 15.05 -26.90 -24.43
CA ASP A 148 16.43 -26.62 -24.80
C ASP A 148 17.04 -25.52 -23.88
N PRO A 149 18.27 -25.69 -23.38
CA PRO A 149 18.95 -24.69 -22.54
C PRO A 149 18.98 -23.26 -23.11
N ARG A 150 19.05 -23.12 -24.43
CA ARG A 150 19.01 -21.80 -25.08
C ARG A 150 17.64 -21.15 -24.99
N GLU A 151 16.62 -21.92 -25.23
CA GLU A 151 15.21 -21.46 -25.14
C GLU A 151 14.82 -21.18 -23.69
N LEU A 152 15.26 -22.01 -22.76
CA LEU A 152 15.11 -21.79 -21.34
C LEU A 152 15.73 -20.46 -20.90
N THR A 153 16.97 -20.20 -21.33
CA THR A 153 17.68 -18.94 -21.04
C THR A 153 16.92 -17.74 -21.60
N ALA A 154 16.45 -17.82 -22.85
CA ALA A 154 15.67 -16.75 -23.47
C ALA A 154 14.36 -16.48 -22.73
N SER A 155 13.66 -17.53 -22.31
CA SER A 155 12.44 -17.44 -21.49
C SER A 155 12.72 -16.77 -20.15
N LEU A 156 13.75 -17.16 -19.43
CA LEU A 156 14.12 -16.56 -18.14
C LEU A 156 14.49 -15.07 -18.28
N ILE A 157 15.18 -14.69 -19.35
CA ILE A 157 15.49 -13.27 -19.66
C ILE A 157 14.21 -12.48 -19.92
N SER A 158 13.28 -13.04 -20.69
CA SER A 158 11.98 -12.41 -20.97
C SER A 158 11.19 -12.18 -19.70
N TYR A 159 11.10 -13.17 -18.81
CA TYR A 159 10.45 -13.04 -17.51
C TYR A 159 11.13 -12.00 -16.62
N GLN A 160 12.44 -11.98 -16.59
CA GLN A 160 13.19 -10.98 -15.82
C GLN A 160 12.88 -9.55 -16.30
N LYS A 161 12.78 -9.37 -17.62
CA LYS A 161 12.43 -8.09 -18.23
C LYS A 161 11.02 -7.67 -17.85
N SER A 162 10.04 -8.55 -17.98
CA SER A 162 8.63 -8.30 -17.63
C SER A 162 8.47 -7.91 -16.14
N LEU A 163 9.14 -8.63 -15.24
CA LEU A 163 9.14 -8.28 -13.81
C LEU A 163 9.78 -6.91 -13.54
N LYS A 164 10.86 -6.56 -14.26
CA LYS A 164 11.50 -5.25 -14.12
C LYS A 164 10.57 -4.13 -14.59
N GLU A 165 9.90 -4.30 -15.71
CA GLU A 165 8.96 -3.33 -16.26
C GLU A 165 7.77 -3.11 -15.32
N MET A 166 7.20 -4.18 -14.77
CA MET A 166 6.13 -4.07 -13.78
C MET A 166 6.56 -3.34 -12.51
N ARG A 167 7.76 -3.60 -12.01
CA ARG A 167 8.30 -2.89 -10.84
C ARG A 167 8.49 -1.39 -11.12
N VAL A 168 8.98 -1.05 -12.29
CA VAL A 168 9.14 0.36 -12.69
C VAL A 168 7.78 1.04 -12.76
N THR A 169 6.79 0.38 -13.35
CA THR A 169 5.43 0.92 -13.44
C THR A 169 4.77 1.08 -12.07
N ALA A 170 4.93 0.09 -11.18
CA ALA A 170 4.41 0.17 -9.82
C ALA A 170 5.08 1.30 -9.00
N ARG A 171 6.38 1.50 -9.16
CA ARG A 171 7.09 2.62 -8.54
C ARG A 171 6.61 3.96 -9.06
N LYS A 172 6.48 4.12 -10.38
CA LYS A 172 5.96 5.36 -10.98
C LYS A 172 4.59 5.73 -10.44
N LYS A 173 3.65 4.79 -10.39
CA LYS A 173 2.32 5.02 -9.79
C LYS A 173 2.40 5.48 -8.34
N ARG A 174 3.30 4.92 -7.55
CA ARG A 174 3.48 5.32 -6.15
C ARG A 174 4.07 6.73 -6.04
N ASP A 175 5.05 7.03 -6.89
CA ASP A 175 5.69 8.34 -6.89
C ASP A 175 4.72 9.44 -7.36
N GLU A 176 3.83 9.15 -8.32
CA GLU A 176 2.72 10.04 -8.72
C GLU A 176 1.76 10.31 -7.55
N LEU A 177 1.30 9.27 -6.84
CA LEU A 177 0.43 9.43 -5.69
C LEU A 177 1.09 10.21 -4.55
N LEU A 178 2.40 10.02 -4.32
CA LEU A 178 3.14 10.77 -3.33
C LEU A 178 3.30 12.24 -3.74
N SER A 179 3.53 12.50 -5.03
CA SER A 179 3.58 13.85 -5.58
C SER A 179 2.26 14.60 -5.37
N ASP A 180 1.14 13.96 -5.69
CA ASP A 180 -0.19 14.55 -5.49
C ASP A 180 -0.48 14.83 -4.01
N LEU A 181 -0.03 13.95 -3.11
CA LEU A 181 -0.20 14.13 -1.67
C LEU A 181 0.59 15.33 -1.12
N ILE A 182 1.75 15.64 -1.71
CA ILE A 182 2.57 16.80 -1.30
C ILE A 182 1.87 18.12 -1.66
N TYR A 183 1.04 18.17 -2.70
CA TYR A 183 0.31 19.38 -3.08
C TYR A 183 -0.88 19.69 -2.16
N ILE A 184 -1.47 18.68 -1.50
CA ILE A 184 -2.64 18.88 -0.61
C ILE A 184 -2.37 19.92 0.49
N PRO A 185 -1.29 19.85 1.30
CA PRO A 185 -1.04 20.83 2.34
C PRO A 185 -0.79 22.24 1.78
N VAL A 186 -0.24 22.36 0.59
CA VAL A 186 -0.04 23.66 -0.07
C VAL A 186 -1.39 24.28 -0.44
N ILE A 187 -2.28 23.50 -1.05
CA ILE A 187 -3.64 23.95 -1.41
C ILE A 187 -4.43 24.34 -0.16
N VAL A 188 -4.37 23.53 0.91
CA VAL A 188 -5.03 23.84 2.19
C VAL A 188 -4.49 25.13 2.80
N ASN A 189 -3.18 25.37 2.73
CA ASN A 189 -2.56 26.60 3.25
C ASN A 189 -3.06 27.84 2.48
N ILE A 190 -3.09 27.76 1.15
CA ILE A 190 -3.62 28.83 0.30
C ILE A 190 -5.09 29.11 0.63
N LEU A 191 -5.90 28.06 0.78
CA LEU A 191 -7.31 28.19 1.15
C LEU A 191 -7.48 28.87 2.52
N LEU A 192 -6.67 28.51 3.50
CA LEU A 192 -6.69 29.13 4.84
C LEU A 192 -6.34 30.62 4.79
N ILE A 193 -5.38 31.00 3.95
CA ILE A 193 -5.02 32.41 3.74
C ILE A 193 -6.20 33.18 3.13
N PHE A 194 -6.86 32.60 2.12
CA PHE A 194 -8.06 33.20 1.50
C PHE A 194 -9.20 33.37 2.50
N VAL A 195 -9.51 32.34 3.29
CA VAL A 195 -10.55 32.40 4.32
C VAL A 195 -10.22 33.46 5.37
N ASN A 196 -8.95 33.55 5.78
CA ASN A 196 -8.52 34.57 6.73
C ASN A 196 -8.70 35.98 6.17
N PHE A 197 -8.36 36.19 4.87
CA PHE A 197 -8.53 37.47 4.20
C PHE A 197 -9.99 37.89 4.09
N ILE A 198 -10.88 36.98 3.72
CA ILE A 198 -12.34 37.21 3.67
C ILE A 198 -12.88 37.56 5.05
N PHE A 199 -12.43 36.85 6.10
CA PHE A 199 -12.85 37.09 7.47
C PHE A 199 -12.45 38.51 7.95
N ILE A 200 -11.22 38.92 7.67
CA ILE A 200 -10.73 40.26 8.01
C ILE A 200 -11.52 41.35 7.25
N ALA A 201 -11.74 41.18 5.94
CA ALA A 201 -12.51 42.10 5.15
C ALA A 201 -13.94 42.27 5.68
N TYR A 202 -14.61 41.18 5.99
CA TYR A 202 -15.96 41.20 6.56
C TYR A 202 -16.01 41.88 7.95
N PHE A 203 -15.00 41.64 8.78
CA PHE A 203 -14.93 42.24 10.12
C PHE A 203 -14.68 43.75 10.06
N VAL A 204 -13.85 44.22 9.10
CA VAL A 204 -13.60 45.65 8.88
C VAL A 204 -14.87 46.34 8.42
N GLU A 205 -15.60 45.76 7.47
CA GLU A 205 -16.86 46.31 6.96
C GLU A 205 -17.94 46.40 8.04
N GLN A 206 -18.08 45.40 8.90
CA GLN A 206 -19.00 45.47 10.03
C GLN A 206 -18.62 46.51 11.06
N ARG A 207 -17.33 46.72 11.31
CA ARG A 207 -16.85 47.75 12.25
C ARG A 207 -17.15 49.16 11.72
N ASP A 208 -17.03 49.38 10.45
CA ASP A 208 -17.29 50.68 9.83
C ASP A 208 -18.81 50.99 9.84
N MET A 209 -19.66 50.00 9.55
CA MET A 209 -21.12 50.13 9.70
C MET A 209 -21.56 50.50 11.14
N LEU A 210 -20.93 49.88 12.14
CA LEU A 210 -21.25 50.17 13.55
C LEU A 210 -20.78 51.61 13.94
N ARG A 211 -19.69 52.09 13.35
CA ARG A 211 -19.19 53.41 13.59
C ARG A 211 -20.12 54.50 13.04
N ASP A 212 -20.67 54.28 11.84
CA ASP A 212 -21.61 55.20 11.19
C ASP A 212 -22.98 55.24 11.85
N LEU A 213 -23.31 54.19 12.68
CA LEU A 213 -24.55 54.15 13.44
C LEU A 213 -24.46 54.89 14.80
N PHE A 214 -23.27 55.14 15.34
CA PHE A 214 -23.04 55.70 16.65
C PHE A 214 -22.45 57.14 16.64
N PHE A 215 -22.12 57.67 15.49
CA PHE A 215 -21.63 59.02 15.28
C PHE A 215 -22.38 59.72 14.16
#